data_1987dba68a2ec2538a948e500e881b0f
#
_entry.id   1987dba68a2ec2538a948e500e881b0f
#
_cell.length_a   1.000
_cell.length_b   1.000
_cell.length_c   1.000
_cell.angle_alpha   90.00
_cell.angle_beta   90.00
_cell.angle_gamma   90.00
#
_symmetry.space_group_name_H-M   'P 1'
#
loop_
_entity.id
_entity.type
_entity.pdbx_description
1 polymer ?
#
loop_
_entity_poly.entity_id
_entity_poly.type
_entity_poly.pdbx_seq_one_letter_code
_entity_poly.pdbx_strand_id
1 'polypeptide(L)'
;MPICKHFSLFAFTFISSVFYKNAFDVYKTGNKLTEEEKLITLFWDDNPYTTKYIGHMQFAEKKVSPAGHWLDISRVAIELTHSEIIRAAQVYAAVSITNADAFISCWAEKYSCNLIRPETYINKYIDAQWTPFLQ
;
A
#
# COMPACT_ATOMS: atom_id res chain seq x y z
N MET A 1 -21.60 -3.65 5.07
CA MET A 1 -21.60 -4.53 6.25
C MET A 1 -20.15 -4.78 6.60
N PRO A 2 -19.63 -4.34 7.72
CA PRO A 2 -18.19 -4.46 8.01
C PRO A 2 -17.80 -5.93 8.11
N ILE A 3 -16.80 -6.32 7.31
CA ILE A 3 -16.28 -7.68 7.22
C ILE A 3 -15.71 -8.18 8.56
N CYS A 4 -15.42 -7.27 9.48
CA CYS A 4 -14.71 -7.55 10.73
C CYS A 4 -15.55 -7.97 11.93
N LYS A 5 -16.86 -8.16 11.82
CA LYS A 5 -17.71 -8.53 12.96
C LYS A 5 -17.42 -9.89 13.61
N HIS A 6 -16.46 -10.68 13.07
CA HIS A 6 -16.17 -12.04 13.56
C HIS A 6 -14.72 -12.28 13.98
N PHE A 7 -13.87 -11.25 14.06
CA PHE A 7 -12.52 -11.46 14.59
C PHE A 7 -12.51 -11.30 16.11
N SER A 8 -12.72 -12.43 16.82
CA SER A 8 -12.45 -12.52 18.26
C SER A 8 -10.96 -12.30 18.53
N LEU A 9 -10.63 -11.53 19.59
CA LEU A 9 -9.24 -11.27 20.02
C LEU A 9 -8.43 -12.59 20.20
N PHE A 10 -9.09 -13.69 20.52
CA PHE A 10 -8.49 -15.03 20.66
C PHE A 10 -8.05 -15.66 19.32
N ALA A 11 -8.62 -15.26 18.20
CA ALA A 11 -8.28 -15.85 16.90
C ALA A 11 -6.91 -15.39 16.35
N PHE A 12 -6.33 -14.33 16.91
CA PHE A 12 -5.08 -13.75 16.41
C PHE A 12 -3.82 -14.55 16.78
N THR A 13 -3.84 -15.27 17.89
CA THR A 13 -2.63 -15.92 18.43
C THR A 13 -2.43 -17.36 17.97
N PHE A 14 -3.41 -17.99 17.33
CA PHE A 14 -3.30 -19.36 16.87
C PHE A 14 -2.62 -19.46 15.49
N ILE A 15 -1.60 -20.34 15.40
CA ILE A 15 -0.88 -20.72 14.16
C ILE A 15 -1.83 -21.20 13.04
N SER A 16 -3.04 -21.65 13.39
CA SER A 16 -4.07 -22.07 12.43
C SER A 16 -4.99 -20.94 11.96
N SER A 17 -4.86 -19.72 12.51
CA SER A 17 -5.74 -18.61 12.12
C SER A 17 -5.44 -18.12 10.70
N VAL A 18 -6.47 -17.62 10.02
CA VAL A 18 -6.32 -17.01 8.69
C VAL A 18 -5.35 -15.83 8.76
N PHE A 19 -5.42 -15.04 9.82
CA PHE A 19 -4.53 -13.89 10.00
C PHE A 19 -3.07 -14.31 10.15
N TYR A 20 -2.77 -15.35 10.95
CA TYR A 20 -1.42 -15.88 11.05
C TYR A 20 -0.89 -16.34 9.70
N LYS A 21 -1.68 -17.10 8.94
CA LYS A 21 -1.27 -17.57 7.60
C LYS A 21 -0.93 -16.40 6.68
N ASN A 22 -1.78 -15.39 6.64
CA ASN A 22 -1.55 -14.19 5.82
C ASN A 22 -0.28 -13.43 6.27
N ALA A 23 -0.08 -13.22 7.56
CA ALA A 23 1.11 -12.59 8.10
C ALA A 23 2.38 -13.41 7.81
N PHE A 24 2.28 -14.74 7.91
CA PHE A 24 3.39 -15.65 7.61
C PHE A 24 3.73 -15.70 6.12
N ASP A 25 2.73 -15.53 5.23
CA ASP A 25 2.97 -15.40 3.79
C ASP A 25 3.67 -14.08 3.45
N VAL A 26 3.30 -12.98 4.11
CA VAL A 26 4.03 -11.69 4.01
C VAL A 26 5.49 -11.86 4.46
N TYR A 27 5.71 -12.50 5.61
CA TYR A 27 7.06 -12.80 6.13
C TYR A 27 7.89 -13.60 5.15
N LYS A 28 7.34 -14.71 4.62
CA LYS A 28 8.03 -15.57 3.65
C LYS A 28 8.37 -14.83 2.36
N THR A 29 7.41 -14.09 1.82
CA THR A 29 7.59 -13.34 0.57
C THR A 29 8.63 -12.25 0.77
N GLY A 30 8.55 -11.48 1.85
CA GLY A 30 9.51 -10.42 2.15
C GLY A 30 10.96 -10.90 2.24
N ASN A 31 11.18 -12.13 2.75
CA ASN A 31 12.51 -12.74 2.85
C ASN A 31 13.03 -13.35 1.54
N LYS A 32 12.21 -13.46 0.50
CA LYS A 32 12.56 -14.14 -0.76
C LYS A 32 12.36 -13.30 -2.00
N LEU A 33 12.25 -11.98 -1.85
CA LEU A 33 12.06 -11.06 -2.98
C LEU A 33 13.19 -11.20 -4.00
N THR A 34 12.80 -11.44 -5.25
CA THR A 34 13.68 -11.35 -6.41
C THR A 34 14.00 -9.88 -6.72
N GLU A 35 15.03 -9.62 -7.53
CA GLU A 35 15.37 -8.25 -7.93
C GLU A 35 14.24 -7.60 -8.74
N GLU A 36 13.51 -8.36 -9.55
CA GLU A 36 12.36 -7.87 -10.29
C GLU A 36 11.21 -7.47 -9.34
N GLU A 37 10.88 -8.30 -8.35
CA GLU A 37 9.85 -8.00 -7.35
C GLU A 37 10.21 -6.78 -6.50
N LYS A 38 11.50 -6.59 -6.19
CA LYS A 38 11.97 -5.36 -5.52
C LYS A 38 11.75 -4.13 -6.39
N LEU A 39 12.06 -4.20 -7.69
CA LEU A 39 11.83 -3.09 -8.62
C LEU A 39 10.34 -2.76 -8.75
N ILE A 40 9.48 -3.79 -8.88
CA ILE A 40 8.03 -3.62 -8.90
C ILE A 40 7.55 -2.95 -7.61
N THR A 41 8.05 -3.41 -6.46
CA THR A 41 7.71 -2.85 -5.16
C THR A 41 8.11 -1.38 -5.05
N LEU A 42 9.32 -1.02 -5.49
CA LEU A 42 9.78 0.36 -5.51
C LEU A 42 9.00 1.24 -6.48
N PHE A 43 8.56 0.70 -7.60
CA PHE A 43 7.70 1.42 -8.54
C PHE A 43 6.37 1.82 -7.90
N TRP A 44 5.75 0.92 -7.14
CA TRP A 44 4.48 1.15 -6.47
C TRP A 44 4.61 1.78 -5.08
N ASP A 45 5.83 2.02 -4.61
CA ASP A 45 6.05 2.75 -3.36
C ASP A 45 5.79 4.25 -3.56
N ASP A 46 4.59 4.67 -3.25
CA ASP A 46 4.13 6.04 -3.37
C ASP A 46 4.15 6.77 -2.01
N ASN A 47 5.11 6.44 -1.16
CA ASN A 47 5.31 7.14 0.10
C ASN A 47 5.98 8.50 -0.15
N PRO A 48 5.25 9.64 -0.10
CA PRO A 48 5.81 10.96 -0.35
C PRO A 48 6.74 11.45 0.77
N TYR A 49 6.78 10.73 1.89
CA TYR A 49 7.55 11.08 3.07
C TYR A 49 8.89 10.32 3.17
N THR A 50 9.18 9.45 2.21
CA THR A 50 10.50 8.80 2.17
C THR A 50 11.56 9.84 1.88
N THR A 51 12.45 10.04 2.84
CA THR A 51 13.49 11.06 2.78
C THR A 51 14.85 10.45 3.09
N LYS A 52 15.88 10.83 2.31
CA LYS A 52 17.27 10.55 2.68
C LYS A 52 17.91 11.75 3.35
N TYR A 53 18.62 11.49 4.42
CA TYR A 53 19.43 12.48 5.11
C TYR A 53 20.88 12.37 4.64
N ILE A 54 21.42 13.47 4.10
CA ILE A 54 22.84 13.58 3.75
C ILE A 54 23.39 14.77 4.54
N GLY A 55 24.03 14.48 5.68
CA GLY A 55 24.47 15.49 6.62
C GLY A 55 23.29 16.27 7.22
N HIS A 56 23.27 17.58 6.99
CA HIS A 56 22.18 18.48 7.46
C HIS A 56 21.09 18.69 6.43
N MET A 57 21.17 18.07 5.25
CA MET A 57 20.20 18.24 4.18
C MET A 57 19.28 17.03 4.08
N GLN A 58 18.00 17.30 3.88
CA GLN A 58 16.94 16.31 3.72
C GLN A 58 16.45 16.35 2.27
N PHE A 59 16.52 15.20 1.59
CA PHE A 59 16.04 15.06 0.21
C PHE A 59 14.86 14.10 0.16
N ALA A 60 13.74 14.52 -0.43
CA ALA A 60 12.65 13.62 -0.77
C ALA A 60 13.02 12.87 -2.05
N GLU A 61 13.11 11.53 -1.98
CA GLU A 61 13.46 10.69 -3.14
C GLU A 61 12.30 10.54 -4.10
N LYS A 62 11.11 10.41 -3.59
CA LYS A 62 9.88 10.28 -4.38
C LYS A 62 8.86 11.32 -3.92
N LYS A 63 8.26 12.03 -4.87
CA LYS A 63 7.35 13.16 -4.60
C LYS A 63 5.94 12.88 -5.10
N VAL A 64 5.60 11.62 -5.35
CA VAL A 64 4.31 11.23 -5.90
C VAL A 64 3.50 10.54 -4.82
N SER A 65 2.26 11.00 -4.61
CA SER A 65 1.30 10.29 -3.77
C SER A 65 0.60 9.18 -4.57
N PRO A 66 -0.04 8.18 -3.91
CA PRO A 66 -0.81 7.15 -4.63
C PRO A 66 -1.81 7.71 -5.62
N ALA A 67 -2.56 8.76 -5.25
CA ALA A 67 -3.50 9.42 -6.15
C ALA A 67 -2.78 10.12 -7.32
N GLY A 68 -1.64 10.78 -7.05
CA GLY A 68 -0.82 11.41 -8.08
C GLY A 68 -0.27 10.41 -9.09
N HIS A 69 0.13 9.22 -8.65
CA HIS A 69 0.60 8.15 -9.52
C HIS A 69 -0.49 7.69 -10.50
N TRP A 70 -1.71 7.46 -10.02
CA TRP A 70 -2.83 7.10 -10.88
C TRP A 70 -3.22 8.22 -11.87
N LEU A 71 -3.08 9.49 -11.48
CA LEU A 71 -3.30 10.61 -12.38
C LEU A 71 -2.22 10.67 -13.47
N ASP A 72 -0.96 10.36 -13.15
CA ASP A 72 0.11 10.29 -14.15
C ASP A 72 -0.06 9.11 -15.12
N ILE A 73 -0.46 7.93 -14.63
CA ILE A 73 -0.85 6.81 -15.49
C ILE A 73 -1.99 7.23 -16.44
N SER A 74 -2.97 7.98 -15.94
CA SER A 74 -4.07 8.48 -16.75
C SER A 74 -3.59 9.47 -17.83
N ARG A 75 -2.61 10.32 -17.51
CA ARG A 75 -1.96 11.23 -18.46
C ARG A 75 -1.33 10.45 -19.60
N VAL A 76 -0.53 9.41 -19.28
CA VAL A 76 0.11 8.55 -20.29
C VAL A 76 -0.94 7.89 -21.18
N ALA A 77 -2.02 7.36 -20.63
CA ALA A 77 -3.09 6.73 -21.40
C ALA A 77 -3.80 7.74 -22.33
N ILE A 78 -4.07 8.95 -21.85
CA ILE A 78 -4.68 10.04 -22.63
C ILE A 78 -3.77 10.42 -23.81
N GLU A 79 -2.48 10.57 -23.58
CA GLU A 79 -1.48 10.90 -24.61
C GLU A 79 -1.38 9.78 -25.67
N LEU A 80 -1.27 8.52 -25.25
CA LEU A 80 -1.19 7.38 -26.16
C LEU A 80 -2.44 7.18 -27.02
N THR A 81 -3.60 7.55 -26.51
CA THR A 81 -4.88 7.43 -27.23
C THR A 81 -5.24 8.68 -28.02
N HIS A 82 -4.42 9.73 -27.98
CA HIS A 82 -4.68 11.04 -28.59
C HIS A 82 -6.09 11.55 -28.25
N SER A 83 -6.49 11.40 -26.98
CA SER A 83 -7.84 11.74 -26.53
C SER A 83 -8.11 13.24 -26.63
N GLU A 84 -9.31 13.60 -27.09
CA GLU A 84 -9.78 14.99 -27.08
C GLU A 84 -9.92 15.52 -25.66
N ILE A 85 -9.88 16.86 -25.53
CA ILE A 85 -9.87 17.55 -24.22
C ILE A 85 -11.07 17.18 -23.33
N ILE A 86 -12.24 17.01 -23.90
CA ILE A 86 -13.45 16.61 -23.13
C ILE A 86 -13.28 15.20 -22.58
N ARG A 87 -12.75 14.29 -23.38
CA ARG A 87 -12.50 12.91 -22.95
C ARG A 87 -11.40 12.86 -21.90
N ALA A 88 -10.33 13.62 -22.06
CA ALA A 88 -9.28 13.74 -21.07
C ALA A 88 -9.82 14.24 -19.72
N ALA A 89 -10.65 15.28 -19.73
CA ALA A 89 -11.30 15.80 -18.54
C ALA A 89 -12.20 14.77 -17.84
N GLN A 90 -12.97 13.98 -18.62
CA GLN A 90 -13.79 12.88 -18.08
C GLN A 90 -12.93 11.81 -17.40
N VAL A 91 -11.82 11.41 -18.01
CA VAL A 91 -10.89 10.41 -17.44
C VAL A 91 -10.32 10.92 -16.13
N TYR A 92 -9.79 12.15 -16.10
CA TYR A 92 -9.24 12.71 -14.86
C TYR A 92 -10.29 12.84 -13.76
N ALA A 93 -11.50 13.29 -14.10
CA ALA A 93 -12.58 13.38 -13.12
C ALA A 93 -12.95 11.99 -12.57
N ALA A 94 -13.12 10.98 -13.42
CA ALA A 94 -13.45 9.63 -13.01
C ALA A 94 -12.36 9.02 -12.11
N VAL A 95 -11.09 9.14 -12.50
CA VAL A 95 -9.96 8.62 -11.72
C VAL A 95 -9.84 9.34 -10.38
N SER A 96 -10.01 10.65 -10.34
CA SER A 96 -9.94 11.43 -9.10
C SER A 96 -11.05 11.03 -8.11
N ILE A 97 -12.29 10.90 -8.58
CA ILE A 97 -13.43 10.48 -7.76
C ILE A 97 -13.20 9.06 -7.25
N THR A 98 -12.80 8.14 -8.13
CA THR A 98 -12.53 6.74 -7.75
C THR A 98 -11.42 6.64 -6.70
N ASN A 99 -10.34 7.40 -6.84
CA ASN A 99 -9.27 7.45 -5.84
C ASN A 99 -9.78 7.94 -4.48
N ALA A 100 -10.60 8.99 -4.46
CA ALA A 100 -11.19 9.52 -3.23
C ALA A 100 -12.11 8.48 -2.56
N ASP A 101 -12.98 7.84 -3.32
CA ASP A 101 -13.90 6.82 -2.81
C ASP A 101 -13.15 5.58 -2.30
N ALA A 102 -12.13 5.14 -3.02
CA ALA A 102 -11.28 4.02 -2.61
C ALA A 102 -10.54 4.34 -1.30
N PHE A 103 -10.00 5.55 -1.18
CA PHE A 103 -9.33 5.99 0.03
C PHE A 103 -10.28 6.04 1.24
N ILE A 104 -11.45 6.64 1.08
CA ILE A 104 -12.48 6.70 2.11
C ILE A 104 -12.89 5.29 2.56
N SER A 105 -13.15 4.39 1.61
CA SER A 105 -13.54 3.01 1.88
C SER A 105 -12.44 2.23 2.60
N CYS A 106 -11.21 2.36 2.16
CA CYS A 106 -10.05 1.71 2.77
C CYS A 106 -9.83 2.17 4.22
N TRP A 107 -9.92 3.48 4.46
CA TRP A 107 -9.75 4.04 5.81
C TRP A 107 -10.92 3.72 6.73
N ALA A 108 -12.15 3.74 6.23
CA ALA A 108 -13.31 3.32 7.00
C ALA A 108 -13.16 1.87 7.48
N GLU A 109 -12.74 0.96 6.59
CA GLU A 109 -12.51 -0.45 6.95
C GLU A 109 -11.34 -0.60 7.92
N LYS A 110 -10.22 0.10 7.67
CA LYS A 110 -9.03 0.09 8.54
C LYS A 110 -9.36 0.47 9.98
N TYR A 111 -10.13 1.53 10.19
CA TYR A 111 -10.48 2.00 11.52
C TYR A 111 -11.62 1.22 12.17
N SER A 112 -12.55 0.69 11.39
CA SER A 112 -13.62 -0.16 11.92
C SER A 112 -13.11 -1.52 12.37
N CYS A 113 -12.11 -2.07 11.68
CA CYS A 113 -11.50 -3.36 12.00
C CYS A 113 -10.44 -3.28 13.09
N ASN A 114 -9.74 -2.16 13.19
CA ASN A 114 -8.65 -1.93 14.15
C ASN A 114 -7.64 -3.10 14.21
N LEU A 115 -7.30 -3.66 13.04
CA LEU A 115 -6.37 -4.78 12.93
C LEU A 115 -4.93 -4.32 13.15
N ILE A 116 -4.15 -5.15 13.83
CA ILE A 116 -2.71 -4.96 13.97
C ILE A 116 -2.03 -5.06 12.60
N ARG A 117 -1.01 -4.24 12.36
CA ARG A 117 -0.22 -4.31 11.12
C ARG A 117 0.52 -5.64 11.02
N PRO A 118 0.67 -6.21 9.81
CA PRO A 118 1.44 -7.45 9.62
C PRO A 118 2.85 -7.39 10.20
N GLU A 119 3.58 -6.30 9.99
CA GLU A 119 4.92 -6.07 10.56
C GLU A 119 4.91 -6.19 12.09
N THR A 120 4.03 -5.46 12.77
CA THR A 120 3.92 -5.52 14.23
C THR A 120 3.57 -6.92 14.72
N TYR A 121 2.74 -7.63 13.98
CA TYR A 121 2.38 -9.01 14.30
C TYR A 121 3.56 -9.97 14.11
N ILE A 122 4.29 -9.85 12.98
CA ILE A 122 5.45 -10.66 12.66
C ILE A 122 6.52 -10.47 13.75
N ASN A 123 6.85 -9.23 14.07
CA ASN A 123 7.86 -8.92 15.10
C ASN A 123 7.49 -9.44 16.48
N LYS A 124 6.20 -9.51 16.79
CA LYS A 124 5.74 -9.99 18.09
C LYS A 124 5.66 -11.52 18.19
N TYR A 125 5.33 -12.23 17.11
CA TYR A 125 4.93 -13.62 17.17
C TYR A 125 5.71 -14.57 16.25
N ILE A 126 6.49 -14.06 15.29
CA ILE A 126 7.21 -14.86 14.30
C ILE A 126 8.71 -14.59 14.35
N ASP A 127 9.13 -13.35 14.13
CA ASP A 127 10.54 -12.96 14.09
C ASP A 127 10.69 -11.50 14.55
N ALA A 128 11.26 -11.33 15.74
CA ALA A 128 11.39 -10.02 16.39
C ALA A 128 12.36 -9.04 15.66
N GLN A 129 13.20 -9.55 14.77
CA GLN A 129 14.19 -8.75 14.04
C GLN A 129 13.80 -8.54 12.58
N TRP A 130 12.67 -9.06 12.15
CA TRP A 130 12.23 -8.92 10.77
C TRP A 130 11.85 -7.47 10.46
N THR A 131 12.32 -6.99 9.32
CA THR A 131 11.95 -5.68 8.76
C THR A 131 11.38 -5.84 7.37
N PRO A 132 10.28 -5.16 7.02
CA PRO A 132 9.75 -5.17 5.66
C PRO A 132 10.72 -4.49 4.70
N PHE A 133 10.64 -4.83 3.42
CA PHE A 133 11.44 -4.19 2.37
C PHE A 133 11.10 -2.71 2.20
N LEU A 134 9.82 -2.35 2.34
CA LEU A 134 9.36 -0.95 2.41
C LEU A 134 9.07 -0.59 3.88
N GLN A 135 9.53 0.59 4.30
CA GLN A 135 9.32 1.14 5.65
C GLN A 135 8.33 2.29 5.64
#